data_53b2bcff8e96f6e204d405571c572b35
#
_entry.id   53b2bcff8e96f6e204d405571c572b35
#
_cell.length_a   1.000
_cell.length_b   1.000
_cell.length_c   1.000
_cell.angle_alpha   90.00
_cell.angle_beta   90.00
_cell.angle_gamma   90.00
#
_symmetry.space_group_name_H-M   'P 1'
#
loop_
_entity.id
_entity.type
_entity.pdbx_description
1 polymer ?
#
loop_
_entity_poly.entity_id
_entity_poly.type
_entity_poly.pdbx_seq_one_letter_code
_entity_poly.pdbx_strand_id
1 'polypeptide(L)'
;MIQMPRDDYELFTMLVTSNKQKLQKILFKILKRHYKNIINTGDYLIAEGDIPIALIAHMDTVFKIPPLEKDIFFDREKGVLWSPDGLGADDRAGVFLIVKIIQSAQKGKLPHIIFTQDEEVGGVGASQLCEDFPKPPWPMKYMIQLDRRGKFDCVFYDDSNAVFAQYVESFGFKENIGSFSDISFLSPVWEVSGVNLSVGYEDEHLEIETLHIQYLYMTLQKVKNMLANVDGADYFKFEGYFSNPFRSSFHFWDYYPHEDDDEELSKRWDNTSTACHSCGKTITKSISIRAKNDYGNFHYYCQDCAAEKVQWCSNCGCAFVSSVPHQELCCDCSDRLWETVNSDEIR
;
A
#
# COMPACT_ATOMS: atom_id res chain seq x y z
N MET A 1 -5.84 -25.31 19.94
CA MET A 1 -6.06 -23.87 20.12
C MET A 1 -4.83 -23.14 19.63
N ILE A 2 -4.99 -22.24 18.70
CA ILE A 2 -3.92 -21.36 18.20
C ILE A 2 -3.71 -20.27 19.25
N GLN A 3 -2.46 -20.06 19.67
CA GLN A 3 -2.15 -19.07 20.69
C GLN A 3 -1.27 -17.97 20.09
N MET A 4 -1.63 -16.74 20.33
CA MET A 4 -0.76 -15.60 20.18
C MET A 4 -0.13 -15.31 21.55
N PRO A 5 1.21 -15.20 21.67
CA PRO A 5 1.86 -14.79 22.91
C PRO A 5 1.28 -13.46 23.41
N ARG A 6 1.20 -13.30 24.72
CA ARG A 6 0.62 -12.09 25.33
C ARG A 6 1.31 -10.80 24.87
N ASP A 7 2.64 -10.80 24.89
CA ASP A 7 3.43 -9.62 24.47
C ASP A 7 3.18 -9.28 22.97
N ASP A 8 2.95 -10.28 22.14
CA ASP A 8 2.63 -10.11 20.71
C ASP A 8 1.23 -9.55 20.52
N TYR A 9 0.26 -10.02 21.31
CA TYR A 9 -1.10 -9.48 21.31
C TYR A 9 -1.10 -8.01 21.79
N GLU A 10 -0.39 -7.70 22.87
CA GLU A 10 -0.25 -6.33 23.38
C GLU A 10 0.43 -5.42 22.34
N LEU A 11 1.50 -5.90 21.67
CA LEU A 11 2.16 -5.18 20.59
C LEU A 11 1.20 -4.94 19.41
N PHE A 12 0.55 -5.99 18.90
CA PHE A 12 -0.36 -5.87 17.77
C PHE A 12 -1.52 -4.91 18.08
N THR A 13 -2.14 -5.05 19.25
CA THR A 13 -3.20 -4.16 19.74
C THR A 13 -2.74 -2.71 19.77
N MET A 14 -1.52 -2.44 20.30
CA MET A 14 -0.96 -1.10 20.30
C MET A 14 -0.79 -0.52 18.88
N LEU A 15 -0.41 -1.35 17.92
CA LEU A 15 -0.23 -0.91 16.52
C LEU A 15 -1.58 -0.57 15.87
N VAL A 16 -2.57 -1.47 15.94
CA VAL A 16 -3.88 -1.26 15.27
C VAL A 16 -4.72 -0.17 15.93
N THR A 17 -4.59 0.07 17.24
CA THR A 17 -5.29 1.15 17.96
C THR A 17 -4.61 2.52 17.82
N SER A 18 -3.49 2.60 17.10
CA SER A 18 -2.77 3.86 16.90
C SER A 18 -3.15 4.49 15.58
N ASN A 19 -3.52 5.80 15.62
CA ASN A 19 -3.61 6.58 14.39
C ASN A 19 -2.21 6.73 13.76
N LYS A 20 -2.15 7.15 12.48
CA LYS A 20 -0.89 7.21 11.70
C LYS A 20 0.22 8.02 12.39
N GLN A 21 -0.08 9.17 12.98
CA GLN A 21 0.93 10.01 13.66
C GLN A 21 1.47 9.36 14.94
N LYS A 22 0.61 8.71 15.71
CA LYS A 22 1.01 7.99 16.92
C LYS A 22 1.85 6.77 16.55
N LEU A 23 1.43 6.03 15.52
CA LEU A 23 2.17 4.86 15.02
C LEU A 23 3.57 5.26 14.56
N GLN A 24 3.69 6.28 13.71
CA GLN A 24 4.99 6.76 13.24
C GLN A 24 5.93 7.13 14.40
N LYS A 25 5.40 7.78 15.45
CA LYS A 25 6.19 8.08 16.67
C LYS A 25 6.64 6.83 17.43
N ILE A 26 5.78 5.80 17.48
CA ILE A 26 6.11 4.51 18.10
C ILE A 26 7.22 3.82 17.30
N LEU A 27 7.04 3.70 15.98
CA LEU A 27 8.02 3.07 15.09
C LEU A 27 9.36 3.80 15.11
N PHE A 28 9.36 5.12 15.07
CA PHE A 28 10.58 5.91 15.19
C PHE A 28 11.33 5.63 16.51
N LYS A 29 10.62 5.48 17.64
CA LYS A 29 11.22 5.10 18.91
C LYS A 29 11.79 3.68 18.90
N ILE A 30 11.12 2.75 18.23
CA ILE A 30 11.61 1.38 18.05
C ILE A 30 12.89 1.40 17.21
N LEU A 31 12.86 2.05 16.03
CA LEU A 31 14.00 2.13 15.14
C LEU A 31 15.22 2.76 15.82
N LYS A 32 15.05 3.82 16.60
CA LYS A 32 16.14 4.48 17.33
C LYS A 32 16.91 3.57 18.31
N ARG A 33 16.34 2.46 18.74
CA ARG A 33 17.01 1.51 19.63
C ARG A 33 17.92 0.53 18.87
N HIS A 34 17.69 0.37 17.58
CA HIS A 34 18.33 -0.65 16.76
C HIS A 34 19.16 -0.07 15.62
N TYR A 35 18.76 1.07 15.05
CA TYR A 35 19.35 1.68 13.85
C TYR A 35 20.05 2.99 14.20
N LYS A 36 21.14 3.27 13.46
CA LYS A 36 21.90 4.53 13.62
C LYS A 36 21.42 5.62 12.68
N ASN A 37 21.17 5.26 11.43
CA ASN A 37 20.78 6.18 10.37
C ASN A 37 19.28 6.00 10.11
N ILE A 38 18.50 7.03 10.44
CA ILE A 38 17.04 7.04 10.30
C ILE A 38 16.63 8.36 9.66
N ILE A 39 15.80 8.29 8.63
CA ILE A 39 15.14 9.45 8.03
C ILE A 39 13.65 9.32 8.35
N ASN A 40 13.08 10.39 8.87
CA ASN A 40 11.68 10.46 9.28
C ASN A 40 11.07 11.75 8.75
N THR A 41 10.21 11.61 7.76
CA THR A 41 9.44 12.71 7.14
C THR A 41 7.96 12.60 7.54
N GLY A 42 7.10 13.41 6.92
CA GLY A 42 5.63 13.23 7.04
C GLY A 42 5.13 12.02 6.26
N ASP A 43 5.82 11.64 5.20
CA ASP A 43 5.36 10.71 4.17
C ASP A 43 5.98 9.32 4.30
N TYR A 44 7.17 9.24 4.92
CA TYR A 44 7.86 7.97 5.13
C TYR A 44 8.80 7.99 6.35
N LEU A 45 9.14 6.80 6.83
CA LEU A 45 10.12 6.55 7.89
C LEU A 45 11.03 5.41 7.45
N ILE A 46 12.31 5.70 7.18
CA ILE A 46 13.27 4.72 6.69
C ILE A 46 14.50 4.58 7.60
N ALA A 47 15.09 3.40 7.63
CA ALA A 47 16.28 3.12 8.44
C ALA A 47 17.27 2.20 7.71
N GLU A 48 18.56 2.57 7.76
CA GLU A 48 19.66 1.81 7.18
C GLU A 48 20.02 0.62 8.06
N GLY A 49 19.91 -0.60 7.51
CA GLY A 49 20.28 -1.84 8.16
C GLY A 49 21.69 -2.32 7.84
N ASP A 50 22.01 -3.50 8.35
CA ASP A 50 23.31 -4.16 8.18
C ASP A 50 23.36 -5.05 6.93
N ILE A 51 22.20 -5.55 6.44
CA ILE A 51 22.10 -6.46 5.30
C ILE A 51 21.33 -5.82 4.14
N PRO A 52 21.70 -6.14 2.89
CA PRO A 52 21.17 -5.49 1.69
C PRO A 52 19.79 -6.04 1.27
N ILE A 53 18.84 -6.09 2.18
CA ILE A 53 17.44 -6.44 1.95
C ILE A 53 16.58 -5.39 2.65
N ALA A 54 15.60 -4.84 1.96
CA ALA A 54 14.64 -3.92 2.56
C ALA A 54 13.32 -4.63 2.89
N LEU A 55 12.76 -4.34 4.08
CA LEU A 55 11.41 -4.70 4.46
C LEU A 55 10.53 -3.46 4.40
N ILE A 56 9.36 -3.60 3.80
CA ILE A 56 8.43 -2.51 3.50
C ILE A 56 7.06 -2.83 4.07
N ALA A 57 6.40 -1.83 4.66
CA ALA A 57 5.01 -1.85 5.09
C ALA A 57 4.46 -0.43 5.14
N HIS A 58 3.14 -0.25 4.94
CA HIS A 58 2.55 1.08 5.10
C HIS A 58 1.94 1.31 6.49
N MET A 59 1.88 2.60 6.87
CA MET A 59 1.46 3.00 8.23
C MET A 59 0.01 3.47 8.30
N ASP A 60 -0.64 3.74 7.20
CA ASP A 60 -2.04 4.11 7.13
C ASP A 60 -2.97 2.89 7.07
N THR A 61 -4.25 3.11 7.03
CA THR A 61 -5.32 2.16 6.78
C THR A 61 -6.51 2.92 6.20
N VAL A 62 -7.43 2.25 5.52
CA VAL A 62 -8.68 2.85 5.03
C VAL A 62 -9.58 3.35 6.17
N PHE A 63 -9.42 2.82 7.38
CA PHE A 63 -10.25 3.18 8.53
C PHE A 63 -9.79 4.51 9.14
N LYS A 64 -10.63 5.54 9.05
CA LYS A 64 -10.34 6.90 9.58
C LYS A 64 -10.14 6.91 11.11
N ILE A 65 -10.84 6.04 11.81
CA ILE A 65 -10.81 5.91 13.26
C ILE A 65 -10.27 4.51 13.59
N PRO A 66 -9.12 4.39 14.25
CA PRO A 66 -8.63 3.10 14.70
C PRO A 66 -9.60 2.43 15.69
N PRO A 67 -9.68 1.09 15.72
CA PRO A 67 -10.50 0.38 16.69
C PRO A 67 -10.05 0.68 18.12
N LEU A 68 -10.98 0.62 19.07
CA LEU A 68 -10.62 0.69 20.48
C LEU A 68 -10.09 -0.66 20.95
N GLU A 69 -9.17 -0.65 21.93
CA GLU A 69 -8.59 -1.89 22.48
C GLU A 69 -9.65 -2.89 22.97
N LYS A 70 -10.73 -2.41 23.57
CA LYS A 70 -11.85 -3.23 24.05
C LYS A 70 -12.67 -3.89 22.95
N ASP A 71 -12.56 -3.39 21.72
CA ASP A 71 -13.31 -3.86 20.53
C ASP A 71 -12.44 -4.76 19.63
N ILE A 72 -11.24 -5.16 20.11
CA ILE A 72 -10.40 -6.16 19.43
C ILE A 72 -10.66 -7.51 20.05
N PHE A 73 -11.12 -8.45 19.26
CA PHE A 73 -11.49 -9.79 19.67
C PHE A 73 -10.53 -10.82 19.09
N PHE A 74 -10.18 -11.82 19.90
CA PHE A 74 -9.38 -12.97 19.48
C PHE A 74 -10.18 -14.27 19.63
N ASP A 75 -10.66 -14.80 18.51
CA ASP A 75 -11.20 -16.15 18.42
C ASP A 75 -10.04 -17.17 18.50
N ARG A 76 -9.80 -17.73 19.68
CA ARG A 76 -8.70 -18.66 19.92
C ARG A 76 -8.91 -20.03 19.29
N GLU A 77 -10.14 -20.43 18.97
CA GLU A 77 -10.44 -21.69 18.30
C GLU A 77 -10.05 -21.60 16.83
N LYS A 78 -10.42 -20.52 16.17
CA LYS A 78 -10.09 -20.25 14.78
C LYS A 78 -8.69 -19.63 14.60
N GLY A 79 -8.15 -19.01 15.64
CA GLY A 79 -6.88 -18.28 15.58
C GLY A 79 -6.99 -16.97 14.80
N VAL A 80 -8.11 -16.26 14.95
CA VAL A 80 -8.45 -15.06 14.17
C VAL A 80 -8.65 -13.86 15.08
N LEU A 81 -7.98 -12.76 14.74
CA LEU A 81 -8.25 -11.42 15.30
C LEU A 81 -9.21 -10.67 14.39
N TRP A 82 -10.12 -9.90 14.99
CA TRP A 82 -11.09 -9.07 14.28
C TRP A 82 -11.59 -7.93 15.16
N SER A 83 -12.25 -6.94 14.54
CA SER A 83 -12.94 -5.84 15.22
C SER A 83 -14.25 -5.53 14.47
N PRO A 84 -15.35 -5.15 15.18
CA PRO A 84 -16.63 -4.83 14.53
C PRO A 84 -16.57 -3.67 13.54
N ASP A 85 -15.67 -2.72 13.76
CA ASP A 85 -15.54 -1.50 12.96
C ASP A 85 -14.32 -1.54 12.03
N GLY A 86 -13.87 -2.75 11.68
CA GLY A 86 -12.62 -2.98 10.93
C GLY A 86 -11.40 -3.08 11.84
N LEU A 87 -10.49 -3.98 11.52
CA LEU A 87 -9.29 -4.23 12.33
C LEU A 87 -8.13 -3.32 11.93
N GLY A 88 -8.00 -2.98 10.65
CA GLY A 88 -6.85 -2.28 10.09
C GLY A 88 -5.61 -3.16 10.07
N ALA A 89 -5.78 -4.47 9.83
CA ALA A 89 -4.67 -5.42 9.68
C ALA A 89 -3.88 -5.15 8.40
N ASP A 90 -4.52 -4.58 7.42
CA ASP A 90 -3.94 -3.92 6.25
C ASP A 90 -3.51 -2.49 6.63
N ASP A 91 -2.20 -2.09 6.76
CA ASP A 91 -1.06 -3.02 6.79
C ASP A 91 -0.38 -3.05 8.18
N ARG A 92 -1.17 -3.00 9.27
CA ARG A 92 -0.59 -3.15 10.62
C ARG A 92 -0.01 -4.55 10.85
N ALA A 93 -0.41 -5.53 10.04
CA ALA A 93 0.16 -6.88 10.08
C ALA A 93 1.60 -6.89 9.59
N GLY A 94 1.89 -6.25 8.46
CA GLY A 94 3.26 -6.09 7.96
C GLY A 94 4.12 -5.26 8.91
N VAL A 95 3.60 -4.15 9.43
CA VAL A 95 4.27 -3.36 10.47
C VAL A 95 4.63 -4.23 11.68
N PHE A 96 3.70 -5.07 12.16
CA PHE A 96 3.96 -6.00 13.26
C PHE A 96 5.07 -6.99 12.93
N LEU A 97 5.05 -7.60 11.75
CA LEU A 97 6.08 -8.53 11.31
C LEU A 97 7.47 -7.89 11.28
N ILE A 98 7.56 -6.68 10.74
CA ILE A 98 8.82 -5.92 10.70
C ILE A 98 9.33 -5.64 12.11
N VAL A 99 8.47 -5.19 13.03
CA VAL A 99 8.86 -4.96 14.44
C VAL A 99 9.35 -6.25 15.09
N LYS A 100 8.68 -7.40 14.84
CA LYS A 100 9.11 -8.71 15.38
C LYS A 100 10.45 -9.17 14.81
N ILE A 101 10.72 -8.89 13.54
CA ILE A 101 12.01 -9.17 12.90
C ILE A 101 13.11 -8.32 13.55
N ILE A 102 12.90 -7.00 13.69
CA ILE A 102 13.85 -6.09 14.32
C ILE A 102 14.19 -6.55 15.76
N GLN A 103 13.17 -6.88 16.57
CA GLN A 103 13.35 -7.31 17.95
C GLN A 103 14.11 -8.62 18.10
N SER A 104 14.03 -9.51 17.10
CA SER A 104 14.67 -10.83 17.11
C SER A 104 15.96 -10.90 16.29
N ALA A 105 16.33 -9.81 15.60
CA ALA A 105 17.52 -9.77 14.75
C ALA A 105 18.82 -9.88 15.60
N GLN A 106 19.76 -10.66 15.08
CA GLN A 106 21.09 -10.70 15.65
C GLN A 106 21.85 -9.41 15.30
N LYS A 107 22.84 -9.06 16.13
CA LYS A 107 23.71 -7.92 15.86
C LYS A 107 24.42 -8.08 14.50
N GLY A 108 24.37 -7.04 13.67
CA GLY A 108 24.94 -7.06 12.32
C GLY A 108 24.09 -7.80 11.28
N LYS A 109 22.81 -8.05 11.55
CA LYS A 109 21.86 -8.73 10.66
C LYS A 109 20.52 -7.99 10.51
N LEU A 110 20.48 -6.70 10.80
CA LEU A 110 19.28 -5.88 10.60
C LEU A 110 19.04 -5.61 9.11
N PRO A 111 17.84 -5.85 8.58
CA PRO A 111 17.48 -5.41 7.23
C PRO A 111 17.29 -3.89 7.16
N HIS A 112 17.31 -3.31 5.97
CA HIS A 112 16.80 -1.95 5.78
C HIS A 112 15.30 -1.92 6.05
N ILE A 113 14.78 -0.82 6.57
CA ILE A 113 13.36 -0.66 6.86
C ILE A 113 12.80 0.53 6.11
N ILE A 114 11.63 0.33 5.52
CA ILE A 114 10.85 1.36 4.82
C ILE A 114 9.42 1.26 5.33
N PHE A 115 8.97 2.30 6.02
CA PHE A 115 7.56 2.50 6.36
C PHE A 115 7.04 3.71 5.58
N THR A 116 5.99 3.52 4.82
CA THR A 116 5.34 4.55 4.00
C THR A 116 4.06 5.05 4.64
N GLN A 117 3.56 6.18 4.19
CA GLN A 117 2.25 6.73 4.54
C GLN A 117 1.40 6.87 3.27
N ASP A 118 0.08 6.86 3.48
CA ASP A 118 -0.89 7.17 2.43
C ASP A 118 -0.74 6.24 1.19
N GLU A 119 -0.50 4.93 1.45
CA GLU A 119 -0.56 3.87 0.45
C GLU A 119 -1.99 3.74 -0.07
N GLU A 120 -2.96 3.70 0.84
CA GLU A 120 -4.40 3.53 0.60
C GLU A 120 -5.05 4.67 -0.22
N VAL A 121 -4.33 5.76 -0.40
CA VAL A 121 -4.78 6.90 -1.23
C VAL A 121 -3.86 7.10 -2.44
N GLY A 122 -3.19 6.04 -2.88
CA GLY A 122 -2.42 6.01 -4.13
C GLY A 122 -0.91 6.03 -3.97
N GLY A 123 -0.36 5.47 -2.89
CA GLY A 123 1.09 5.28 -2.71
C GLY A 123 1.87 6.59 -2.58
N VAL A 124 1.26 7.60 -1.93
CA VAL A 124 1.85 8.95 -1.83
C VAL A 124 3.24 8.90 -1.18
N GLY A 125 3.38 8.15 -0.08
CA GLY A 125 4.66 8.01 0.62
C GLY A 125 5.74 7.32 -0.20
N ALA A 126 5.38 6.28 -0.95
CA ALA A 126 6.31 5.59 -1.85
C ALA A 126 6.72 6.49 -3.03
N SER A 127 5.78 7.25 -3.59
CA SER A 127 6.05 8.22 -4.66
C SER A 127 7.01 9.31 -4.18
N GLN A 128 6.75 9.89 -3.00
CA GLN A 128 7.62 10.92 -2.41
C GLN A 128 9.01 10.36 -2.10
N LEU A 129 9.09 9.12 -1.62
CA LEU A 129 10.36 8.44 -1.38
C LEU A 129 11.17 8.26 -2.69
N CYS A 130 10.50 7.96 -3.81
CA CYS A 130 11.14 7.90 -5.13
C CYS A 130 11.64 9.27 -5.62
N GLU A 131 10.90 10.35 -5.34
CA GLU A 131 11.32 11.71 -5.66
C GLU A 131 12.55 12.15 -4.87
N ASP A 132 12.54 11.90 -3.55
CA ASP A 132 13.65 12.24 -2.66
C ASP A 132 14.89 11.37 -2.93
N PHE A 133 14.68 10.12 -3.35
CA PHE A 133 15.72 9.14 -3.67
C PHE A 133 15.49 8.53 -5.06
N PRO A 134 15.94 9.19 -6.14
CA PRO A 134 15.82 8.64 -7.51
C PRO A 134 16.66 7.36 -7.75
N LYS A 135 17.43 6.96 -6.75
CA LYS A 135 18.15 5.69 -6.67
C LYS A 135 17.98 5.14 -5.26
N PRO A 136 18.11 3.81 -5.07
CA PRO A 136 17.98 3.25 -3.74
C PRO A 136 18.97 3.94 -2.77
N PRO A 137 18.51 4.35 -1.57
CA PRO A 137 19.33 5.06 -0.60
C PRO A 137 20.49 4.20 -0.07
N TRP A 138 20.39 2.89 -0.23
CA TRP A 138 21.39 1.91 0.18
C TRP A 138 21.50 0.79 -0.87
N PRO A 139 22.62 0.05 -0.95
CA PRO A 139 22.70 -1.16 -1.77
C PRO A 139 21.64 -2.18 -1.33
N MET A 140 20.84 -2.67 -2.26
CA MET A 140 19.80 -3.67 -2.02
C MET A 140 19.90 -4.82 -3.00
N LYS A 141 19.79 -6.05 -2.51
CA LYS A 141 19.68 -7.25 -3.33
C LYS A 141 18.25 -7.42 -3.85
N TYR A 142 17.27 -7.16 -3.00
CA TYR A 142 15.85 -7.17 -3.30
C TYR A 142 15.05 -6.51 -2.17
N MET A 143 13.77 -6.29 -2.42
CA MET A 143 12.83 -5.71 -1.47
C MET A 143 11.71 -6.71 -1.15
N ILE A 144 11.23 -6.70 0.11
CA ILE A 144 10.08 -7.47 0.56
C ILE A 144 9.06 -6.50 1.14
N GLN A 145 7.92 -6.37 0.50
CA GLN A 145 6.75 -5.73 1.10
C GLN A 145 5.92 -6.79 1.81
N LEU A 146 5.37 -6.45 2.97
CA LEU A 146 4.59 -7.35 3.82
C LEU A 146 3.15 -6.86 3.92
N ASP A 147 2.46 -6.82 2.78
CA ASP A 147 1.19 -6.13 2.59
C ASP A 147 0.31 -6.86 1.57
N ARG A 148 0.16 -8.18 1.73
CA ARG A 148 -0.72 -8.94 0.87
C ARG A 148 -1.66 -9.78 1.72
N ARG A 149 -2.95 -9.80 1.35
CA ARG A 149 -3.94 -10.70 1.94
C ARG A 149 -3.60 -12.18 1.75
N GLY A 150 -4.26 -13.02 2.51
CA GLY A 150 -4.14 -14.46 2.38
C GLY A 150 -2.91 -15.03 3.06
N LYS A 151 -2.44 -16.19 2.62
CA LYS A 151 -1.49 -17.00 3.39
C LYS A 151 -0.18 -17.36 2.70
N PHE A 152 -0.18 -17.46 1.37
CA PHE A 152 0.97 -18.00 0.63
C PHE A 152 1.28 -17.22 -0.64
N ASP A 153 0.52 -16.20 -0.95
CA ASP A 153 0.68 -15.47 -2.18
C ASP A 153 1.94 -14.60 -2.13
N CYS A 154 2.59 -14.47 -3.27
CA CYS A 154 3.59 -13.46 -3.56
C CYS A 154 3.22 -12.76 -4.87
N VAL A 155 3.40 -11.45 -4.90
CA VAL A 155 3.07 -10.62 -6.06
C VAL A 155 4.28 -9.80 -6.45
N PHE A 156 4.64 -9.85 -7.74
CA PHE A 156 5.80 -9.15 -8.30
C PHE A 156 5.41 -7.91 -9.11
N TYR A 157 4.10 -7.69 -9.31
CA TYR A 157 3.51 -6.64 -10.16
C TYR A 157 4.11 -6.73 -11.58
N ASP A 158 4.76 -5.67 -12.06
CA ASP A 158 5.32 -5.62 -13.42
C ASP A 158 6.75 -6.16 -13.51
N ASP A 159 7.30 -6.74 -12.45
CA ASP A 159 8.63 -7.37 -12.47
C ASP A 159 8.55 -8.77 -13.07
N SER A 160 9.17 -8.95 -14.23
CA SER A 160 9.22 -10.23 -14.96
C SER A 160 10.47 -11.07 -14.65
N ASN A 161 11.24 -10.72 -13.62
CA ASN A 161 12.47 -11.44 -13.24
C ASN A 161 12.14 -12.86 -12.74
N ALA A 162 12.20 -13.83 -13.65
CA ALA A 162 11.87 -15.23 -13.35
C ALA A 162 12.83 -15.87 -12.33
N VAL A 163 14.09 -15.41 -12.26
CA VAL A 163 15.06 -15.92 -11.28
C VAL A 163 14.68 -15.47 -9.88
N PHE A 164 14.24 -14.21 -9.74
CA PHE A 164 13.73 -13.69 -8.47
C PHE A 164 12.43 -14.39 -8.04
N ALA A 165 11.51 -14.61 -8.98
CA ALA A 165 10.26 -15.33 -8.70
C ALA A 165 10.55 -16.74 -8.17
N GLN A 166 11.42 -17.51 -8.85
CA GLN A 166 11.82 -18.85 -8.39
C GLN A 166 12.51 -18.82 -7.02
N TYR A 167 13.35 -17.79 -6.76
CA TYR A 167 13.98 -17.62 -5.46
C TYR A 167 12.93 -17.43 -4.35
N VAL A 168 11.95 -16.56 -4.54
CA VAL A 168 10.86 -16.32 -3.56
C VAL A 168 10.00 -17.57 -3.38
N GLU A 169 9.62 -18.24 -4.46
CA GLU A 169 8.82 -19.47 -4.41
C GLU A 169 9.53 -20.61 -3.67
N SER A 170 10.87 -20.65 -3.69
CA SER A 170 11.65 -21.63 -2.93
C SER A 170 11.43 -21.57 -1.41
N PHE A 171 10.92 -20.43 -0.90
CA PHE A 171 10.51 -20.28 0.50
C PHE A 171 9.03 -20.68 0.74
N GLY A 172 8.35 -21.24 -0.28
CA GLY A 172 7.01 -21.78 -0.18
C GLY A 172 5.91 -20.71 -0.30
N PHE A 173 6.19 -19.62 -1.01
CA PHE A 173 5.17 -18.73 -1.55
C PHE A 173 4.74 -19.19 -2.94
N LYS A 174 3.64 -18.65 -3.43
CA LYS A 174 3.09 -18.96 -4.74
C LYS A 174 2.73 -17.63 -5.42
N GLU A 175 3.20 -17.47 -6.65
CA GLU A 175 2.87 -16.29 -7.44
C GLU A 175 1.37 -16.13 -7.65
N ASN A 176 0.90 -14.91 -7.47
CA ASN A 176 -0.46 -14.48 -7.72
C ASN A 176 -0.45 -13.06 -8.33
N ILE A 177 -1.61 -12.60 -8.76
CA ILE A 177 -1.79 -11.28 -9.38
C ILE A 177 -2.24 -10.28 -8.31
N GLY A 178 -1.69 -9.07 -8.37
CA GLY A 178 -2.10 -7.92 -7.56
C GLY A 178 -2.21 -6.66 -8.41
N SER A 179 -3.00 -5.71 -7.94
CA SER A 179 -3.24 -4.45 -8.66
C SER A 179 -2.15 -3.42 -8.41
N PHE A 180 -1.78 -3.22 -7.15
CA PHE A 180 -0.93 -2.12 -6.73
C PHE A 180 -0.35 -2.36 -5.33
N SER A 181 0.77 -1.72 -5.01
CA SER A 181 1.35 -1.54 -3.68
C SER A 181 2.59 -0.63 -3.77
N ASP A 182 3.23 -0.27 -2.66
CA ASP A 182 4.40 0.63 -2.64
C ASP A 182 5.54 0.17 -3.55
N ILE A 183 5.82 -1.15 -3.61
CA ILE A 183 6.88 -1.67 -4.49
C ILE A 183 6.57 -1.49 -5.97
N SER A 184 5.32 -1.22 -6.36
CA SER A 184 4.97 -0.85 -7.73
C SER A 184 5.62 0.48 -8.15
N PHE A 185 5.91 1.37 -7.20
CA PHE A 185 6.69 2.60 -7.42
C PHE A 185 8.20 2.35 -7.22
N LEU A 186 8.57 1.72 -6.11
CA LEU A 186 9.95 1.61 -5.69
C LEU A 186 10.78 0.73 -6.64
N SER A 187 10.25 -0.43 -7.05
CA SER A 187 10.99 -1.40 -7.88
C SER A 187 11.45 -0.85 -9.22
N PRO A 188 10.58 -0.22 -10.04
CA PRO A 188 11.00 0.31 -11.34
C PRO A 188 11.92 1.53 -11.22
N VAL A 189 11.71 2.41 -10.21
CA VAL A 189 12.54 3.62 -10.02
C VAL A 189 13.93 3.25 -9.53
N TRP A 190 14.04 2.29 -8.64
CA TRP A 190 15.32 1.87 -8.08
C TRP A 190 16.01 0.75 -8.88
N GLU A 191 15.34 0.21 -9.88
CA GLU A 191 15.80 -0.94 -10.67
C GLU A 191 16.14 -2.16 -9.78
N VAL A 192 15.43 -2.35 -8.68
CA VAL A 192 15.59 -3.45 -7.73
C VAL A 192 14.32 -4.28 -7.69
N SER A 193 14.44 -5.61 -7.84
CA SER A 193 13.29 -6.50 -7.73
C SER A 193 12.65 -6.42 -6.35
N GLY A 194 11.32 -6.42 -6.32
CA GLY A 194 10.50 -6.40 -5.12
C GLY A 194 9.39 -7.44 -5.17
N VAL A 195 9.01 -7.92 -3.99
CA VAL A 195 7.89 -8.85 -3.84
C VAL A 195 6.97 -8.41 -2.70
N ASN A 196 5.67 -8.48 -2.91
CA ASN A 196 4.67 -8.31 -1.85
C ASN A 196 4.18 -9.69 -1.39
N LEU A 197 4.28 -9.96 -0.09
CA LEU A 197 4.00 -11.26 0.52
C LEU A 197 2.76 -11.24 1.39
N SER A 198 1.96 -12.31 1.32
CA SER A 198 0.80 -12.51 2.20
C SER A 198 1.18 -12.49 3.67
N VAL A 199 0.43 -11.73 4.47
CA VAL A 199 0.67 -11.56 5.92
C VAL A 199 -0.46 -12.09 6.78
N GLY A 200 -1.54 -12.60 6.19
CA GLY A 200 -2.59 -13.34 6.88
C GLY A 200 -3.88 -12.59 7.14
N TYR A 201 -4.05 -11.35 6.69
CA TYR A 201 -5.37 -10.72 6.72
C TYR A 201 -6.24 -11.18 5.55
N GLU A 202 -7.53 -11.05 5.70
CA GLU A 202 -8.56 -11.33 4.70
C GLU A 202 -9.67 -10.28 4.83
N ASP A 203 -10.41 -10.06 3.74
CA ASP A 203 -11.50 -9.07 3.65
C ASP A 203 -11.01 -7.64 3.96
N GLU A 204 -9.82 -7.30 3.45
CA GLU A 204 -9.23 -5.96 3.57
C GLU A 204 -10.21 -4.87 3.10
N HIS A 205 -10.09 -3.68 3.68
CA HIS A 205 -10.94 -2.51 3.41
C HIS A 205 -12.41 -2.65 3.84
N LEU A 206 -12.80 -3.80 4.42
CA LEU A 206 -14.15 -4.03 4.91
C LEU A 206 -14.17 -4.07 6.45
N GLU A 207 -15.33 -3.70 7.05
CA GLU A 207 -15.51 -3.80 8.50
C GLU A 207 -15.39 -5.23 9.05
N ILE A 208 -15.55 -6.23 8.18
CA ILE A 208 -15.39 -7.67 8.51
C ILE A 208 -13.94 -8.15 8.39
N GLU A 209 -12.99 -7.26 8.17
CA GLU A 209 -11.58 -7.60 8.07
C GLU A 209 -11.10 -8.45 9.24
N THR A 210 -10.33 -9.48 8.91
CA THR A 210 -9.81 -10.44 9.88
C THR A 210 -8.32 -10.66 9.70
N LEU A 211 -7.62 -11.08 10.78
CA LEU A 211 -6.21 -11.49 10.73
C LEU A 211 -6.03 -12.91 11.26
N HIS A 212 -5.54 -13.80 10.42
CA HIS A 212 -5.22 -15.19 10.78
C HIS A 212 -3.81 -15.30 11.38
N ILE A 213 -3.74 -15.52 12.68
CA ILE A 213 -2.49 -15.54 13.46
C ILE A 213 -1.53 -16.63 12.97
N GLN A 214 -2.06 -17.78 12.56
CA GLN A 214 -1.24 -18.85 12.02
C GLN A 214 -0.51 -18.42 10.75
N TYR A 215 -1.19 -17.73 9.83
CA TYR A 215 -0.60 -17.29 8.56
C TYR A 215 0.42 -16.15 8.80
N LEU A 216 0.11 -15.24 9.71
CA LEU A 216 1.02 -14.19 10.16
C LEU A 216 2.37 -14.76 10.63
N TYR A 217 2.35 -15.77 11.52
CA TYR A 217 3.57 -16.40 12.01
C TYR A 217 4.27 -17.29 10.97
N MET A 218 3.54 -17.88 10.05
CA MET A 218 4.14 -18.60 8.93
C MET A 218 4.95 -17.66 8.03
N THR A 219 4.39 -16.49 7.70
CA THR A 219 5.11 -15.46 6.93
C THR A 219 6.30 -14.92 7.71
N LEU A 220 6.16 -14.65 9.02
CA LEU A 220 7.28 -14.25 9.87
C LEU A 220 8.46 -15.23 9.75
N GLN A 221 8.18 -16.54 9.84
CA GLN A 221 9.23 -17.56 9.75
C GLN A 221 9.86 -17.64 8.37
N LYS A 222 9.05 -17.55 7.30
CA LYS A 222 9.55 -17.57 5.91
C LYS A 222 10.43 -16.36 5.64
N VAL A 223 10.01 -15.16 6.03
CA VAL A 223 10.81 -13.94 5.86
C VAL A 223 12.11 -14.02 6.67
N LYS A 224 12.09 -14.52 7.90
CA LYS A 224 13.32 -14.78 8.67
C LYS A 224 14.26 -15.74 7.95
N ASN A 225 13.75 -16.77 7.28
CA ASN A 225 14.56 -17.67 6.48
C ASN A 225 15.17 -16.98 5.25
N MET A 226 14.39 -16.09 4.58
CA MET A 226 14.90 -15.28 3.46
C MET A 226 16.03 -14.34 3.93
N LEU A 227 15.87 -13.66 5.07
CA LEU A 227 16.91 -12.80 5.64
C LEU A 227 18.15 -13.58 6.08
N ALA A 228 17.97 -14.78 6.63
CA ALA A 228 19.08 -15.66 7.00
C ALA A 228 19.88 -16.16 5.77
N ASN A 229 19.21 -16.26 4.61
CA ASN A 229 19.84 -16.70 3.35
C ASN A 229 20.41 -15.54 2.52
N VAL A 230 20.63 -14.37 3.12
CA VAL A 230 21.11 -13.18 2.40
C VAL A 230 22.39 -13.41 1.61
N ASP A 231 23.31 -14.21 2.14
CA ASP A 231 24.60 -14.49 1.48
C ASP A 231 24.41 -15.37 0.23
N GLY A 232 23.39 -16.22 0.19
CA GLY A 232 23.01 -17.06 -0.95
C GLY A 232 22.09 -16.38 -1.97
N ALA A 233 21.63 -15.16 -1.71
CA ALA A 233 20.80 -14.41 -2.62
C ALA A 233 21.64 -13.57 -3.59
N ASP A 234 21.19 -13.46 -4.83
CA ASP A 234 21.76 -12.56 -5.82
C ASP A 234 21.24 -11.11 -5.66
N TYR A 235 21.85 -10.18 -6.42
CA TYR A 235 21.27 -8.86 -6.67
C TYR A 235 20.26 -9.00 -7.80
N PHE A 236 18.96 -8.99 -7.44
CA PHE A 236 17.89 -9.14 -8.42
C PHE A 236 17.52 -7.77 -8.97
N LYS A 237 17.69 -7.64 -10.28
CA LYS A 237 17.34 -6.40 -10.98
C LYS A 237 15.88 -6.46 -11.44
N PHE A 238 15.15 -5.38 -11.24
CA PHE A 238 13.80 -5.22 -11.81
C PHE A 238 13.85 -5.38 -13.34
N GLU A 239 13.03 -6.28 -13.87
CA GLU A 239 12.89 -6.61 -15.28
C GLU A 239 11.45 -6.34 -15.73
N GLY A 240 11.05 -5.08 -15.82
CA GLY A 240 9.72 -4.68 -16.24
C GLY A 240 9.69 -4.06 -17.63
N TYR A 241 8.51 -3.96 -18.19
CA TYR A 241 8.28 -3.30 -19.49
C TYR A 241 8.55 -1.79 -19.47
N PHE A 242 8.82 -1.20 -18.31
CA PHE A 242 9.02 0.23 -18.11
C PHE A 242 10.48 0.61 -17.92
N SER A 243 11.29 0.44 -18.95
CA SER A 243 12.69 0.92 -18.97
C SER A 243 12.83 2.45 -19.08
N ASN A 244 11.82 3.25 -18.72
CA ASN A 244 11.91 4.71 -18.80
C ASN A 244 11.27 5.39 -17.57
N PRO A 245 12.07 5.83 -16.57
CA PRO A 245 11.59 6.46 -15.35
C PRO A 245 10.85 7.81 -15.57
N PHE A 246 10.98 8.40 -16.77
CA PHE A 246 10.23 9.62 -17.15
C PHE A 246 8.86 9.34 -17.76
N ARG A 247 8.45 8.08 -17.89
CA ARG A 247 7.12 7.70 -18.42
C ARG A 247 6.13 7.25 -17.36
N SER A 248 6.56 7.10 -16.11
CA SER A 248 5.70 6.66 -15.01
C SER A 248 5.02 7.84 -14.29
N SER A 249 4.36 8.73 -15.00
CA SER A 249 3.19 9.39 -14.43
C SER A 249 2.03 8.38 -14.52
N PHE A 250 2.15 7.27 -13.81
CA PHE A 250 1.05 6.35 -13.61
C PHE A 250 -0.01 7.09 -12.81
N HIS A 251 -1.08 7.47 -13.46
CA HIS A 251 -2.30 7.81 -12.77
C HIS A 251 -2.94 6.50 -12.29
N PHE A 252 -2.76 6.20 -11.02
CA PHE A 252 -3.34 5.08 -10.26
C PHE A 252 -4.87 4.89 -10.51
N TRP A 253 -5.55 5.92 -10.94
CA TRP A 253 -7.01 5.96 -11.15
C TRP A 253 -7.52 5.25 -12.40
N ASP A 254 -6.67 4.79 -13.29
CA ASP A 254 -7.11 4.06 -14.49
C ASP A 254 -7.25 2.53 -14.27
N TYR A 255 -6.98 2.03 -13.04
CA TYR A 255 -6.89 0.58 -12.79
C TYR A 255 -7.99 0.00 -11.88
N TYR A 256 -9.03 0.73 -11.52
CA TYR A 256 -10.22 0.10 -10.96
C TYR A 256 -11.17 -0.34 -12.10
N PRO A 257 -11.27 -1.64 -12.39
CA PRO A 257 -12.33 -2.13 -13.26
C PRO A 257 -13.64 -1.96 -12.50
N HIS A 258 -14.55 -1.16 -13.03
CA HIS A 258 -15.96 -1.35 -12.73
C HIS A 258 -16.32 -2.77 -13.18
N GLU A 259 -16.91 -3.56 -12.28
CA GLU A 259 -17.58 -4.80 -12.60
C GLU A 259 -18.70 -4.50 -13.61
N ASP A 260 -18.45 -4.64 -14.86
CA ASP A 260 -19.35 -4.83 -15.99
C ASP A 260 -18.56 -4.44 -17.27
N ASP A 261 -17.89 -5.43 -17.87
CA ASP A 261 -17.58 -5.55 -19.30
C ASP A 261 -16.33 -6.42 -19.52
N ASP A 262 -16.50 -7.72 -19.31
CA ASP A 262 -15.66 -8.76 -19.92
C ASP A 262 -15.95 -8.82 -21.43
N GLU A 263 -15.07 -8.28 -22.27
CA GLU A 263 -14.68 -8.85 -23.58
C GLU A 263 -13.81 -7.96 -24.49
N GLU A 264 -13.49 -6.69 -24.16
CA GLU A 264 -12.77 -5.80 -25.11
C GLU A 264 -11.45 -5.16 -24.62
N LEU A 265 -10.90 -5.53 -23.47
CA LEU A 265 -9.75 -4.88 -22.84
C LEU A 265 -8.35 -5.35 -23.30
N SER A 266 -8.25 -6.20 -24.31
CA SER A 266 -6.94 -6.64 -24.85
C SER A 266 -6.37 -5.82 -26.01
N LYS A 267 -7.02 -4.71 -26.40
CA LYS A 267 -6.55 -3.91 -27.55
C LYS A 267 -6.74 -2.42 -27.29
N ARG A 268 -5.64 -1.72 -27.13
CA ARG A 268 -5.41 -0.28 -27.22
C ARG A 268 -5.13 0.47 -25.92
N TRP A 269 -3.88 0.53 -25.58
CA TRP A 269 -3.31 1.73 -24.93
C TRP A 269 -3.31 2.83 -25.99
N ASP A 270 -4.32 3.65 -25.95
CA ASP A 270 -4.57 4.62 -27.01
C ASP A 270 -3.90 5.95 -26.66
N ASN A 271 -2.87 6.31 -27.40
CA ASN A 271 -2.26 7.64 -27.45
C ASN A 271 -3.22 8.65 -28.09
N THR A 272 -4.54 8.49 -27.89
CA THR A 272 -5.55 9.36 -28.47
C THR A 272 -5.47 10.75 -27.86
N SER A 273 -5.42 11.72 -28.73
CA SER A 273 -5.58 13.11 -28.35
C SER A 273 -7.05 13.40 -28.02
N THR A 274 -7.28 14.26 -27.05
CA THR A 274 -8.59 14.80 -26.70
C THR A 274 -8.47 16.30 -26.47
N ALA A 275 -9.58 17.00 -26.38
CA ALA A 275 -9.55 18.42 -26.03
C ALA A 275 -9.71 18.59 -24.51
N CYS A 276 -8.94 19.51 -23.94
CA CYS A 276 -9.17 19.96 -22.56
C CYS A 276 -10.57 20.56 -22.47
N HIS A 277 -11.39 20.04 -21.58
CA HIS A 277 -12.79 20.48 -21.41
C HIS A 277 -12.90 21.98 -21.00
N SER A 278 -11.88 22.53 -20.39
CA SER A 278 -11.88 23.91 -19.93
C SER A 278 -11.35 24.91 -20.97
N CYS A 279 -10.19 24.65 -21.58
CA CYS A 279 -9.53 25.62 -22.47
C CYS A 279 -9.50 25.20 -23.94
N GLY A 280 -10.01 24.01 -24.29
CA GLY A 280 -10.03 23.49 -25.66
C GLY A 280 -8.66 23.05 -26.23
N LYS A 281 -7.56 23.19 -25.47
CA LYS A 281 -6.22 22.75 -25.90
C LYS A 281 -6.22 21.25 -26.17
N THR A 282 -5.65 20.84 -27.28
CA THR A 282 -5.44 19.41 -27.56
C THR A 282 -4.44 18.84 -26.57
N ILE A 283 -4.84 17.74 -25.90
CA ILE A 283 -4.07 17.05 -24.87
C ILE A 283 -4.07 15.55 -25.15
N THR A 284 -3.04 14.87 -24.69
CA THR A 284 -3.00 13.40 -24.72
C THR A 284 -3.70 12.87 -23.47
N LYS A 285 -4.61 11.91 -23.61
CA LYS A 285 -5.37 11.36 -22.48
C LYS A 285 -4.47 10.81 -21.38
N SER A 286 -3.36 10.21 -21.73
CA SER A 286 -2.38 9.64 -20.78
C SER A 286 -1.66 10.66 -19.87
N ILE A 287 -1.71 11.95 -20.23
CA ILE A 287 -1.08 13.03 -19.43
C ILE A 287 -2.10 14.09 -18.97
N SER A 288 -3.38 13.80 -19.12
CA SER A 288 -4.47 14.68 -18.73
C SER A 288 -5.13 14.20 -17.44
N ILE A 289 -5.74 15.12 -16.70
CA ILE A 289 -6.50 14.78 -15.51
C ILE A 289 -7.94 14.54 -15.91
N ARG A 290 -8.45 13.35 -15.59
CA ARG A 290 -9.84 12.98 -15.78
C ARG A 290 -10.62 13.27 -14.51
N ALA A 291 -11.60 14.16 -14.59
CA ALA A 291 -12.41 14.56 -13.44
C ALA A 291 -13.90 14.42 -13.73
N LYS A 292 -14.68 14.09 -12.70
CA LYS A 292 -16.13 13.92 -12.76
C LYS A 292 -16.82 15.26 -12.54
N ASN A 293 -17.85 15.59 -13.30
CA ASN A 293 -18.65 16.77 -13.05
C ASN A 293 -19.81 16.49 -12.08
N ASP A 294 -20.61 17.51 -11.74
CA ASP A 294 -21.78 17.39 -10.85
C ASP A 294 -22.87 16.42 -11.35
N TYR A 295 -22.84 16.05 -12.65
CA TYR A 295 -23.77 15.11 -13.26
C TYR A 295 -23.21 13.69 -13.44
N GLY A 296 -22.02 13.41 -12.87
CA GLY A 296 -21.38 12.10 -12.94
C GLY A 296 -20.58 11.84 -14.23
N ASN A 297 -20.54 12.80 -15.18
CA ASN A 297 -19.82 12.62 -16.44
C ASN A 297 -18.33 12.95 -16.29
N PHE A 298 -17.47 12.14 -16.92
CA PHE A 298 -16.02 12.36 -16.92
C PHE A 298 -15.57 13.25 -18.07
N HIS A 299 -14.68 14.20 -17.75
CA HIS A 299 -14.03 15.10 -18.70
C HIS A 299 -12.52 15.13 -18.47
N TYR A 300 -11.77 15.46 -19.54
CA TYR A 300 -10.31 15.55 -19.49
C TYR A 300 -9.86 17.01 -19.39
N TYR A 301 -8.91 17.28 -18.52
CA TYR A 301 -8.34 18.61 -18.28
C TYR A 301 -6.83 18.59 -18.48
N CYS A 302 -6.25 19.63 -19.09
CA CYS A 302 -4.80 19.82 -19.06
C CYS A 302 -4.35 20.17 -17.62
N GLN A 303 -3.08 19.99 -17.31
CA GLN A 303 -2.55 20.22 -15.97
C GLN A 303 -2.84 21.63 -15.44
N ASP A 304 -2.69 22.68 -16.27
CA ASP A 304 -2.96 24.05 -15.89
C ASP A 304 -4.44 24.26 -15.47
N CYS A 305 -5.36 23.78 -16.30
CA CYS A 305 -6.79 23.87 -16.01
C CYS A 305 -7.23 22.98 -14.85
N ALA A 306 -6.57 21.87 -14.68
CA ALA A 306 -6.86 20.98 -13.55
C ALA A 306 -6.42 21.60 -12.22
N ALA A 307 -5.26 22.24 -12.17
CA ALA A 307 -4.78 22.94 -10.98
C ALA A 307 -5.75 24.06 -10.50
N GLU A 308 -6.48 24.66 -11.43
CA GLU A 308 -7.43 25.73 -11.10
C GLU A 308 -8.85 25.23 -10.78
N LYS A 309 -9.29 24.09 -11.36
CA LYS A 309 -10.69 23.69 -11.40
C LYS A 309 -11.00 22.33 -10.81
N VAL A 310 -10.03 21.43 -10.79
CA VAL A 310 -10.23 20.08 -10.28
C VAL A 310 -10.00 20.07 -8.79
N GLN A 311 -10.95 19.47 -8.08
CA GLN A 311 -10.92 19.22 -6.64
C GLN A 311 -10.86 17.71 -6.40
N TRP A 312 -10.43 17.33 -5.20
CA TRP A 312 -10.35 15.94 -4.79
C TRP A 312 -11.38 15.68 -3.70
N CYS A 313 -12.20 14.68 -3.89
CA CYS A 313 -13.25 14.31 -2.94
C CYS A 313 -12.62 13.89 -1.60
N SER A 314 -13.01 14.52 -0.51
CA SER A 314 -12.52 14.21 0.83
C SER A 314 -12.92 12.82 1.35
N ASN A 315 -13.92 12.20 0.72
CA ASN A 315 -14.42 10.88 1.11
C ASN A 315 -13.84 9.73 0.29
N CYS A 316 -13.83 9.83 -1.05
CA CYS A 316 -13.37 8.75 -1.92
C CYS A 316 -12.10 9.08 -2.72
N GLY A 317 -11.55 10.29 -2.58
CA GLY A 317 -10.33 10.71 -3.28
C GLY A 317 -10.48 10.96 -4.79
N CYS A 318 -11.65 10.76 -5.41
CA CYS A 318 -11.79 10.96 -6.84
C CYS A 318 -11.66 12.44 -7.24
N ALA A 319 -11.07 12.69 -8.42
CA ALA A 319 -11.01 14.01 -9.01
C ALA A 319 -12.39 14.44 -9.50
N PHE A 320 -12.84 15.63 -9.13
CA PHE A 320 -14.11 16.19 -9.60
C PHE A 320 -14.03 17.69 -9.83
N VAL A 321 -14.99 18.20 -10.61
CA VAL A 321 -15.21 19.63 -10.83
C VAL A 321 -16.65 19.92 -10.45
N SER A 322 -16.86 20.84 -9.52
CA SER A 322 -18.18 21.27 -9.10
C SER A 322 -18.44 22.72 -9.43
N SER A 323 -19.70 23.02 -9.76
CA SER A 323 -20.22 24.38 -9.88
C SER A 323 -20.46 25.02 -8.50
N VAL A 324 -20.47 24.23 -7.42
CA VAL A 324 -20.65 24.72 -6.05
C VAL A 324 -19.29 25.05 -5.42
N PRO A 325 -19.06 26.31 -5.02
CA PRO A 325 -17.81 26.70 -4.37
C PRO A 325 -17.58 25.92 -3.06
N HIS A 326 -16.34 25.48 -2.84
CA HIS A 326 -15.91 24.79 -1.62
C HIS A 326 -16.61 23.45 -1.34
N GLN A 327 -17.09 22.77 -2.38
CA GLN A 327 -17.61 21.42 -2.25
C GLN A 327 -16.47 20.46 -1.93
N GLU A 328 -16.59 19.71 -0.83
CA GLU A 328 -15.57 18.75 -0.38
C GLU A 328 -15.83 17.32 -0.89
N LEU A 329 -17.05 17.04 -1.35
CA LEU A 329 -17.47 15.71 -1.81
C LEU A 329 -17.86 15.73 -3.29
N CYS A 330 -17.47 14.69 -4.03
CA CYS A 330 -17.99 14.46 -5.37
C CYS A 330 -19.50 14.13 -5.34
N CYS A 331 -20.16 14.16 -6.50
CA CYS A 331 -21.60 13.89 -6.62
C CYS A 331 -21.99 12.55 -5.97
N ASP A 332 -21.27 11.47 -6.25
CA ASP A 332 -21.60 10.13 -5.72
C ASP A 332 -21.51 10.05 -4.20
N CYS A 333 -20.52 10.72 -3.59
CA CYS A 333 -20.36 10.74 -2.15
C CYS A 333 -21.37 11.67 -1.47
N SER A 334 -21.73 12.75 -2.13
CA SER A 334 -22.79 13.67 -1.67
C SER A 334 -24.14 12.98 -1.67
N ASP A 335 -24.48 12.25 -2.72
CA ASP A 335 -25.76 11.54 -2.86
C ASP A 335 -25.90 10.42 -1.81
N ARG A 336 -24.84 9.63 -1.58
CA ARG A 336 -24.84 8.60 -0.52
C ARG A 336 -25.02 9.18 0.88
N LEU A 337 -24.42 10.34 1.14
CA LEU A 337 -24.60 11.02 2.44
C LEU A 337 -26.06 11.49 2.61
N TRP A 338 -26.68 11.97 1.54
CA TRP A 338 -28.07 12.37 1.52
C TRP A 338 -29.04 11.20 1.77
N GLU A 339 -28.76 10.04 1.18
CA GLU A 339 -29.56 8.82 1.38
C GLU A 339 -29.48 8.31 2.82
N THR A 340 -28.29 8.35 3.45
CA THR A 340 -28.12 7.96 4.85
C THR A 340 -28.81 8.90 5.83
N VAL A 341 -28.74 10.20 5.63
CA VAL A 341 -29.39 11.20 6.52
C VAL A 341 -30.93 11.12 6.43
N ASN A 342 -31.46 10.88 5.23
CA ASN A 342 -32.95 10.80 5.07
C ASN A 342 -33.52 9.42 5.45
N SER A 343 -32.72 8.38 5.58
CA SER A 343 -33.20 7.08 6.06
C SER A 343 -33.43 7.05 7.58
N ASP A 344 -32.77 7.94 8.32
CA ASP A 344 -32.92 8.04 9.78
C ASP A 344 -34.12 8.93 10.22
N GLU A 345 -34.72 9.72 9.31
CA GLU A 345 -35.92 10.50 9.58
C GLU A 345 -37.26 9.74 9.34
N ILE A 346 -37.20 8.47 8.86
CA ILE A 346 -38.38 7.65 8.57
C ILE A 346 -38.52 6.46 9.56
N ARG A 347 -37.88 6.52 10.71
CA ARG A 347 -38.08 5.52 11.78
C ARG A 347 -38.60 6.15 13.06
#